data_e3c9fe41adbaabe8ae3ca7f83eb2d415
#
_entry.id   e3c9fe41adbaabe8ae3ca7f83eb2d415
#
_cell.length_a   1.000
_cell.length_b   1.000
_cell.length_c   1.000
_cell.angle_alpha   90.00
_cell.angle_beta   90.00
_cell.angle_gamma   90.00
#
_symmetry.space_group_name_H-M   'P 1'
#
loop_
_entity.id
_entity.type
_entity.pdbx_description
1 polymer ?
#
loop_
_entity_poly.entity_id
_entity_poly.type
_entity_poly.pdbx_seq_one_letter_code
_entity_poly.pdbx_strand_id
1 'polypeptide(L)'
;MKICIERSDRMGDMILTLPIIKGIKEKNPNATIDVVASKKNLKICELFNLINKTYEKSNNSSAFKQLTKSIRNEKYDYYINKLYSLL
;
A
#
# COMPACT_ATOMS: atom_id res chain seq x y z
N MET A 1 3.57 -14.56 -3.40
CA MET A 1 2.31 -13.90 -3.01
C MET A 1 2.45 -12.40 -3.16
N LYS A 2 1.49 -11.78 -3.80
CA LYS A 2 1.48 -10.32 -4.05
C LYS A 2 0.34 -9.69 -3.28
N ILE A 3 0.66 -8.71 -2.46
CA ILE A 3 -0.30 -8.03 -1.60
C ILE A 3 -0.25 -6.53 -1.89
N CYS A 4 -1.42 -5.91 -2.08
CA CYS A 4 -1.52 -4.47 -2.20
C CYS A 4 -2.34 -3.93 -1.03
N ILE A 5 -1.81 -2.92 -0.36
CA ILE A 5 -2.46 -2.28 0.78
C ILE A 5 -2.76 -0.83 0.42
N GLU A 6 -4.02 -0.45 0.51
CA GLU A 6 -4.40 0.94 0.32
C GLU A 6 -4.48 1.65 1.66
N ARG A 7 -3.67 2.70 1.82
CA ARG A 7 -3.66 3.52 3.01
C ARG A 7 -3.39 4.97 2.60
N SER A 8 -4.44 5.67 2.20
CA SER A 8 -4.32 6.98 1.59
C SER A 8 -4.84 8.12 2.46
N ASP A 9 -5.14 7.86 3.72
CA ASP A 9 -5.66 8.87 4.63
C ASP A 9 -4.54 9.57 5.43
N ARG A 10 -4.65 9.65 6.74
CA ARG A 10 -3.71 10.44 7.55
C ARG A 10 -2.35 9.79 7.68
N MET A 11 -1.33 10.63 7.91
CA MET A 11 0.04 10.17 8.11
C MET A 11 0.17 9.22 9.31
N GLY A 12 -0.54 9.53 10.40
CA GLY A 12 -0.51 8.67 11.59
C GLY A 12 -1.01 7.26 11.30
N ASP A 13 -2.05 7.15 10.46
CA ASP A 13 -2.58 5.85 10.09
C ASP A 13 -1.58 5.07 9.24
N MET A 14 -0.83 5.75 8.37
CA MET A 14 0.23 5.10 7.60
C MET A 14 1.33 4.57 8.51
N ILE A 15 1.74 5.35 9.50
CA ILE A 15 2.78 4.93 10.45
C ILE A 15 2.33 3.68 11.21
N LEU A 16 1.06 3.61 11.62
CA LEU A 16 0.50 2.43 12.29
C LEU A 16 0.43 1.22 11.38
N THR A 17 0.41 1.43 10.07
CA THR A 17 0.38 0.34 9.08
C THR A 17 1.74 -0.33 8.93
N LEU A 18 2.84 0.40 9.15
CA LEU A 18 4.18 -0.13 8.93
C LEU A 18 4.49 -1.38 9.77
N PRO A 19 4.16 -1.45 11.08
CA PRO A 19 4.36 -2.67 11.84
C PRO A 19 3.57 -3.86 11.30
N ILE A 20 2.39 -3.60 10.74
CA ILE A 20 1.56 -4.65 10.13
C ILE A 20 2.27 -5.22 8.91
N ILE A 21 2.84 -4.35 8.06
CA ILE A 21 3.62 -4.77 6.89
C ILE A 21 4.82 -5.61 7.33
N LYS A 22 5.51 -5.17 8.36
CA LYS A 22 6.64 -5.91 8.91
C LYS A 22 6.23 -7.30 9.37
N GLY A 23 5.10 -7.40 10.09
CA GLY A 23 4.58 -8.69 10.55
C GLY A 23 4.26 -9.63 9.40
N ILE A 24 3.65 -9.11 8.34
CA ILE A 24 3.34 -9.91 7.15
C ILE A 24 4.62 -10.43 6.50
N LYS A 25 5.63 -9.59 6.37
CA LYS A 25 6.91 -9.98 5.75
C LYS A 25 7.66 -11.01 6.60
N GLU A 26 7.58 -10.91 7.92
CA GLU A 26 8.22 -11.89 8.80
C GLU A 26 7.62 -13.28 8.65
N LYS A 27 6.31 -13.35 8.51
CA LYS A 27 5.61 -14.63 8.32
C LYS A 27 5.69 -15.14 6.89
N ASN A 28 5.84 -14.25 5.92
CA ASN A 28 5.85 -14.58 4.50
C ASN A 28 7.00 -13.85 3.82
N PRO A 29 8.27 -14.30 4.02
CA PRO A 29 9.43 -13.57 3.51
C PRO A 29 9.43 -13.36 1.99
N ASN A 30 8.75 -14.23 1.25
CA ASN A 30 8.68 -14.14 -0.20
C ASN A 30 7.50 -13.28 -0.69
N ALA A 31 6.69 -12.76 0.21
CA ALA A 31 5.57 -11.90 -0.17
C ALA A 31 6.09 -10.56 -0.70
N THR A 32 5.45 -10.08 -1.76
CA THR A 32 5.69 -8.74 -2.31
C THR A 32 4.57 -7.84 -1.83
N ILE A 33 4.91 -6.75 -1.16
CA ILE A 33 3.92 -5.82 -0.61
C ILE A 33 4.06 -4.48 -1.30
N ASP A 34 2.98 -4.06 -1.96
CA ASP A 34 2.86 -2.76 -2.59
C ASP A 34 1.83 -1.93 -1.82
N VAL A 35 1.99 -0.62 -1.83
CA VAL A 35 1.13 0.28 -1.06
C VAL A 35 0.59 1.37 -1.95
N VAL A 36 -0.71 1.64 -1.84
CA VAL A 36 -1.34 2.82 -2.43
C VAL A 36 -1.44 3.86 -1.33
N ALA A 37 -0.77 4.98 -1.50
CA ALA A 37 -0.67 6.01 -0.48
C ALA A 37 -1.03 7.39 -1.04
N SER A 38 -1.40 8.32 -0.16
CA SER A 38 -1.58 9.70 -0.54
C SER A 38 -0.22 10.35 -0.80
N LYS A 39 -0.22 11.49 -1.49
CA LYS A 39 1.02 12.23 -1.74
C LYS A 39 1.79 12.53 -0.46
N LYS A 40 1.07 12.83 0.62
CA LYS A 40 1.68 13.12 1.91
C LYS A 40 2.44 11.93 2.50
N ASN A 41 1.97 10.72 2.20
CA ASN A 41 2.52 9.50 2.78
C ASN A 41 3.57 8.82 1.92
N LEU A 42 3.77 9.28 0.68
CA LEU A 42 4.72 8.65 -0.25
C LEU A 42 6.13 8.58 0.33
N LYS A 43 6.57 9.67 0.95
CA LYS A 43 7.92 9.75 1.47
C LYS A 43 8.17 8.73 2.58
N ILE A 44 7.18 8.51 3.43
CA ILE A 44 7.26 7.51 4.48
C ILE A 44 7.39 6.11 3.86
N CYS A 45 6.59 5.84 2.84
CA CYS A 45 6.64 4.57 2.14
C CYS A 45 7.99 4.33 1.48
N GLU A 46 8.56 5.36 0.87
CA GLU A 46 9.86 5.26 0.20
C GLU A 46 11.00 4.94 1.19
N LEU A 47 10.87 5.41 2.42
CA LEU A 47 11.88 5.15 3.44
C LEU A 47 11.75 3.77 4.07
N PHE A 48 10.63 3.10 3.88
CA PHE A 48 10.38 1.80 4.48
C PHE A 48 10.73 0.69 3.47
N ASN A 49 11.88 0.09 3.65
CA ASN A 49 12.44 -0.84 2.67
C ASN A 49 11.67 -2.16 2.47
N LEU A 50 10.68 -2.45 3.30
CA LEU A 50 9.85 -3.64 3.15
C LEU A 50 8.72 -3.45 2.14
N ILE A 51 8.47 -2.22 1.71
CA ILE A 51 7.49 -1.92 0.67
C ILE A 51 8.21 -2.01 -0.68
N ASN A 52 7.67 -2.86 -1.56
CA ASN A 52 8.27 -3.07 -2.87
C ASN A 52 7.98 -1.92 -3.84
N LYS A 53 6.72 -1.51 -3.91
CA LYS A 53 6.27 -0.51 -4.88
C LYS A 53 5.22 0.38 -4.23
N THR A 54 5.25 1.66 -4.55
CA THR A 54 4.30 2.63 -4.03
C THR A 54 3.53 3.28 -5.16
N TYR A 55 2.21 3.33 -5.03
CA TYR A 55 1.33 4.05 -5.93
C TYR A 55 0.81 5.30 -5.24
N GLU A 56 0.71 6.39 -5.97
CA GLU A 56 0.09 7.61 -5.45
C GLU A 56 -1.40 7.62 -5.79
N LYS A 57 -2.25 7.78 -4.78
CA LYS A 57 -3.68 7.95 -5.01
C LYS A 57 -3.96 9.41 -5.34
N SER A 58 -4.56 9.63 -6.51
CA SER A 58 -4.88 10.96 -7.00
C SER A 58 -6.40 11.19 -7.01
N ASN A 59 -6.81 12.45 -6.81
CA ASN A 59 -8.21 12.86 -6.96
C ASN A 59 -8.56 13.15 -8.42
N ASN A 60 -7.59 13.16 -9.31
CA ASN A 60 -7.80 13.35 -10.74
C ASN A 60 -8.38 12.07 -11.34
N SER A 61 -9.50 12.19 -12.05
CA SER A 61 -10.20 11.01 -12.57
C SER A 61 -9.39 10.21 -13.58
N SER A 62 -8.60 10.88 -14.42
CA SER A 62 -7.74 10.19 -15.39
C SER A 62 -6.64 9.41 -14.68
N ALA A 63 -5.98 10.04 -13.72
CA ALA A 63 -4.93 9.39 -12.93
C ALA A 63 -5.50 8.22 -12.12
N PHE A 64 -6.70 8.38 -11.59
CA PHE A 64 -7.38 7.32 -10.83
C PHE A 64 -7.67 6.10 -11.72
N LYS A 65 -8.13 6.34 -12.96
CA LYS A 65 -8.37 5.25 -13.90
C LYS A 65 -7.09 4.50 -14.24
N GLN A 66 -6.00 5.24 -14.47
CA GLN A 66 -4.71 4.63 -14.76
C GLN A 66 -4.21 3.81 -13.58
N LEU A 67 -4.37 4.32 -12.37
CA LEU A 67 -4.00 3.62 -11.15
C LEU A 67 -4.77 2.31 -11.01
N THR A 68 -6.08 2.36 -11.20
CA THR A 68 -6.94 1.17 -11.11
C THR A 68 -6.51 0.12 -12.13
N LYS A 69 -6.20 0.55 -13.36
CA LYS A 69 -5.75 -0.34 -14.42
C LYS A 69 -4.42 -0.99 -14.07
N SER A 70 -3.47 -0.20 -13.54
CA SER A 70 -2.16 -0.72 -13.13
C SER A 70 -2.30 -1.77 -12.02
N ILE A 71 -3.16 -1.51 -11.04
CA ILE A 71 -3.41 -2.44 -9.96
C ILE A 71 -4.00 -3.74 -10.47
N ARG A 72 -4.95 -3.66 -11.39
CA ARG A 72 -5.55 -4.87 -12.00
C ARG A 72 -4.52 -5.69 -12.77
N ASN A 73 -3.64 -5.02 -13.51
CA ASN A 73 -2.63 -5.69 -14.33
C ASN A 73 -1.59 -6.42 -13.49
N GLU A 74 -1.35 -5.99 -12.27
CA GLU A 74 -0.41 -6.64 -11.36
C GLU A 74 -0.93 -7.94 -10.78
N LYS A 75 -2.23 -8.18 -10.81
CA LYS A 75 -2.87 -9.41 -10.35
C LYS A 75 -2.50 -9.76 -8.91
N TYR A 76 -2.86 -8.86 -7.99
CA TYR A 76 -2.59 -9.11 -6.58
C TYR A 76 -3.42 -10.27 -6.04
N ASP A 77 -2.80 -11.06 -5.17
CA ASP A 77 -3.51 -12.12 -4.46
C ASP A 77 -4.45 -11.56 -3.41
N TYR A 78 -4.03 -10.46 -2.77
CA TYR A 78 -4.84 -9.77 -1.77
C TYR A 78 -4.78 -8.28 -1.99
N TYR A 79 -5.93 -7.62 -1.91
CA TYR A 79 -6.04 -6.17 -1.92
C TYR A 79 -6.72 -5.76 -0.62
N ILE A 80 -5.98 -5.08 0.25
CA ILE A 80 -6.46 -4.72 1.58
C ILE A 80 -6.70 -3.21 1.63
N ASN A 81 -7.94 -2.84 1.87
CA ASN A 81 -8.34 -1.44 1.98
C ASN A 81 -8.75 -1.17 3.43
N LYS A 82 -8.11 -0.16 4.04
CA LYS A 82 -8.43 0.31 5.40
C LYS A 82 -8.19 -0.74 6.48
N LEU A 83 -6.98 -0.76 7.01
CA LEU A 83 -6.59 -1.72 8.05
C LEU A 83 -6.99 -1.32 9.48
N TYR A 84 -7.65 -0.19 9.66
CA TYR A 84 -7.96 0.30 11.00
C TYR A 84 -8.86 -0.64 11.82
N SER A 85 -9.56 -1.52 11.16
CA SER A 85 -10.39 -2.50 11.86
C SER A 85 -9.59 -3.44 12.75
N LEU A 86 -8.27 -3.46 12.61
CA LEU A 86 -7.39 -4.27 13.43
C LEU A 86 -6.94 -3.55 14.71
N LEU A 87 -7.29 -2.30 14.82
CA LEU A 87 -6.92 -1.49 15.96
C LEU A 87 -8.05 -1.41 16.96
#